data_ceff1faf86d516f11ac4d9006166c0b1
#
_entry.id   ceff1faf86d516f11ac4d9006166c0b1
#
_cell.length_a   1.000
_cell.length_b   1.000
_cell.length_c   1.000
_cell.angle_alpha   90.00
_cell.angle_beta   90.00
_cell.angle_gamma   90.00
#
_symmetry.space_group_name_H-M   'P 1'
#
loop_
_entity.id
_entity.type
_entity.pdbx_description
1 polymer ?
#
loop_
_entity_poly.entity_id
_entity_poly.type
_entity_poly.pdbx_seq_one_letter_code
_entity_poly.pdbx_strand_id
1 'polypeptide(L)'
;MTSVVDGFGLAKIGQIAITVGDLPRAVAFYRDALGMKLLFEAPPAMAFFDCGGVRLMMSLPEQAGSAAGQQFASVIYYSVPDIQQAASALEARGVSFETAPHLVARLPHADLWMGFFRDSEDNVLSLMSEVPVE
;
A
#
# COMPACT_ATOMS: atom_id res chain seq x y z
N MET A 1 21.36 -10.72 -29.12
CA MET A 1 20.54 -11.29 -28.80
C MET A 1 19.44 -10.91 -28.94
N THR A 2 18.92 -10.92 -29.22
CA THR A 2 17.90 -10.59 -29.21
C THR A 2 16.93 -11.26 -29.02
N SER A 3 16.88 -12.24 -29.03
CA SER A 3 15.93 -13.00 -28.85
C SER A 3 14.87 -12.58 -28.06
N VAL A 4 14.89 -11.52 -27.57
CA VAL A 4 13.85 -10.99 -26.79
C VAL A 4 12.65 -10.78 -27.61
N VAL A 5 11.51 -11.14 -27.09
CA VAL A 5 10.24 -10.84 -27.73
C VAL A 5 10.06 -9.35 -27.74
N ASP A 6 9.81 -8.79 -28.93
CA ASP A 6 9.61 -7.35 -29.05
C ASP A 6 8.47 -6.90 -28.16
N GLY A 7 8.71 -5.85 -27.39
CA GLY A 7 7.70 -5.30 -26.52
C GLY A 7 7.57 -6.03 -25.20
N PHE A 8 8.33 -7.08 -24.98
CA PHE A 8 8.28 -7.77 -23.69
C PHE A 8 9.02 -6.99 -22.63
N GLY A 9 8.40 -6.89 -21.46
CA GLY A 9 8.98 -6.33 -20.26
C GLY A 9 8.00 -6.50 -19.14
N LEU A 10 8.45 -6.45 -17.89
CA LEU A 10 7.58 -6.55 -16.74
C LEU A 10 6.98 -5.17 -16.51
N ALA A 11 5.74 -4.97 -16.91
CA ALA A 11 5.13 -3.66 -16.93
C ALA A 11 3.85 -3.54 -16.10
N LYS A 12 3.41 -4.62 -15.46
CA LYS A 12 2.17 -4.57 -14.69
C LYS A 12 2.29 -5.43 -13.45
N ILE A 13 1.97 -4.83 -12.31
CA ILE A 13 1.93 -5.55 -11.05
C ILE A 13 0.53 -6.14 -10.90
N GLY A 14 0.44 -7.44 -10.70
CA GLY A 14 -0.84 -8.12 -10.54
C GLY A 14 -1.25 -8.27 -9.09
N GLN A 15 -0.28 -8.45 -8.21
CA GLN A 15 -0.58 -8.72 -6.82
C GLN A 15 0.60 -8.34 -5.94
N ILE A 16 0.29 -7.84 -4.75
CA ILE A 16 1.27 -7.56 -3.71
C ILE A 16 0.85 -8.33 -2.47
N ALA A 17 1.78 -9.03 -1.84
CA ALA A 17 1.49 -9.80 -0.64
C ALA A 17 2.08 -9.09 0.58
N ILE A 18 1.30 -9.00 1.65
CA ILE A 18 1.81 -8.50 2.92
C ILE A 18 1.48 -9.50 4.02
N THR A 19 2.31 -9.49 5.06
CA THR A 19 2.14 -10.36 6.21
C THR A 19 1.52 -9.56 7.34
N VAL A 20 0.51 -10.14 7.99
CA VAL A 20 -0.18 -9.48 9.10
C VAL A 20 -0.23 -10.45 10.28
N GLY A 21 -0.30 -9.92 11.50
CA GLY A 21 -0.32 -10.74 12.70
C GLY A 21 -1.71 -11.12 13.13
N ASP A 22 -2.71 -10.32 12.79
CA ASP A 22 -4.10 -10.53 13.18
C ASP A 22 -4.96 -10.21 11.97
N LEU A 23 -5.43 -11.24 11.29
CA LEU A 23 -6.13 -11.04 10.02
C LEU A 23 -7.43 -10.27 10.18
N PRO A 24 -8.32 -10.60 11.13
CA PRO A 24 -9.55 -9.81 11.28
C PRO A 24 -9.29 -8.34 11.56
N ARG A 25 -8.28 -8.03 12.38
CA ARG A 25 -7.93 -6.65 12.67
C ARG A 25 -7.40 -5.94 11.44
N ALA A 26 -6.54 -6.61 10.67
CA ALA A 26 -6.00 -6.04 9.46
C ALA A 26 -7.10 -5.81 8.42
N VAL A 27 -8.00 -6.77 8.26
CA VAL A 27 -9.12 -6.61 7.33
C VAL A 27 -9.96 -5.39 7.71
N ALA A 28 -10.28 -5.24 9.00
CA ALA A 28 -11.06 -4.09 9.44
C ALA A 28 -10.33 -2.78 9.16
N PHE A 29 -9.03 -2.74 9.39
CA PHE A 29 -8.26 -1.52 9.18
C PHE A 29 -8.26 -1.13 7.69
N TYR A 30 -7.93 -2.07 6.82
CA TYR A 30 -7.85 -1.75 5.39
C TYR A 30 -9.22 -1.46 4.79
N ARG A 31 -10.24 -2.20 5.21
CA ARG A 31 -11.58 -1.98 4.70
C ARG A 31 -12.21 -0.71 5.25
N ASP A 32 -12.13 -0.51 6.57
CA ASP A 32 -12.90 0.56 7.22
C ASP A 32 -12.12 1.87 7.35
N ALA A 33 -10.85 1.81 7.73
CA ALA A 33 -10.05 3.03 7.87
C ALA A 33 -9.51 3.49 6.52
N LEU A 34 -8.93 2.57 5.75
CA LEU A 34 -8.34 2.94 4.46
C LEU A 34 -9.36 2.96 3.33
N GLY A 35 -10.53 2.36 3.53
CA GLY A 35 -11.57 2.36 2.52
C GLY A 35 -11.27 1.48 1.32
N MET A 36 -10.44 0.47 1.50
CA MET A 36 -10.07 -0.41 0.41
C MET A 36 -11.13 -1.48 0.22
N LYS A 37 -11.36 -1.88 -1.02
CA LYS A 37 -12.43 -2.83 -1.33
C LYS A 37 -12.00 -4.25 -1.05
N LEU A 38 -12.66 -4.91 -0.09
CA LEU A 38 -12.42 -6.31 0.19
C LEU A 38 -13.06 -7.15 -0.91
N LEU A 39 -12.27 -8.02 -1.53
CA LEU A 39 -12.78 -8.90 -2.58
C LEU A 39 -13.32 -10.19 -1.98
N PHE A 40 -12.52 -10.87 -1.19
CA PHE A 40 -12.95 -12.10 -0.53
C PHE A 40 -11.90 -12.55 0.47
N GLU A 41 -12.29 -13.44 1.36
CA GLU A 41 -11.38 -14.08 2.28
C GLU A 41 -11.29 -15.55 1.91
N ALA A 42 -10.09 -16.12 2.03
CA ALA A 42 -9.86 -17.51 1.69
C ALA A 42 -9.30 -18.27 2.89
N PRO A 43 -9.85 -19.44 3.18
CA PRO A 43 -9.28 -20.26 4.25
C PRO A 43 -7.88 -20.69 3.89
N PRO A 44 -7.00 -20.95 4.88
CA PRO A 44 -7.33 -20.82 6.31
C PRO A 44 -7.22 -19.41 6.83
N ALA A 45 -6.40 -18.56 6.25
CA ALA A 45 -6.19 -17.24 6.84
C ALA A 45 -5.59 -16.28 5.82
N MET A 46 -6.36 -15.96 4.80
CA MET A 46 -5.95 -15.00 3.78
C MET A 46 -7.11 -14.09 3.44
N ALA A 47 -6.79 -12.86 3.07
CA ALA A 47 -7.77 -11.89 2.62
C ALA A 47 -7.22 -11.18 1.38
N PHE A 48 -8.12 -10.82 0.47
CA PHE A 48 -7.75 -10.21 -0.80
C PHE A 48 -8.52 -8.93 -1.00
N PHE A 49 -7.81 -7.88 -1.34
CA PHE A 49 -8.39 -6.57 -1.60
C PHE A 49 -8.07 -6.11 -3.01
N ASP A 50 -8.92 -5.26 -3.55
CA ASP A 50 -8.64 -4.61 -4.82
C ASP A 50 -8.09 -3.21 -4.54
N CYS A 51 -6.96 -2.90 -5.15
CA CYS A 51 -6.38 -1.58 -5.04
C CYS A 51 -6.02 -1.11 -6.45
N GLY A 52 -7.01 -0.52 -7.13
CA GLY A 52 -6.79 0.05 -8.45
C GLY A 52 -6.39 -0.98 -9.50
N GLY A 53 -6.92 -2.20 -9.39
CA GLY A 53 -6.57 -3.25 -10.33
C GLY A 53 -5.40 -4.11 -9.87
N VAL A 54 -4.70 -3.71 -8.82
CA VAL A 54 -3.66 -4.53 -8.21
C VAL A 54 -4.27 -5.21 -6.99
N ARG A 55 -4.14 -6.52 -6.90
CA ARG A 55 -4.69 -7.25 -5.78
C ARG A 55 -3.73 -7.20 -4.60
N LEU A 56 -4.23 -6.80 -3.44
CA LEU A 56 -3.45 -6.84 -2.21
C LEU A 56 -3.87 -8.09 -1.43
N MET A 57 -2.93 -9.00 -1.19
CA MET A 57 -3.18 -10.22 -0.46
C MET A 57 -2.58 -10.12 0.93
N MET A 58 -3.35 -10.51 1.94
CA MET A 58 -2.87 -10.55 3.31
C MET A 58 -2.87 -11.97 3.81
N SER A 59 -1.85 -12.34 4.56
CA SER A 59 -1.79 -13.67 5.17
C SER A 59 -1.02 -13.60 6.47
N LEU A 60 -1.28 -14.57 7.35
CA LEU A 60 -0.52 -14.70 8.58
C LEU A 60 0.85 -15.26 8.27
N PRO A 61 1.83 -15.08 9.15
CA PRO A 61 3.20 -15.57 8.91
C PRO A 61 3.26 -17.05 8.56
N GLU A 62 2.39 -17.85 9.17
CA GLU A 62 2.37 -19.30 8.89
C GLU A 62 1.99 -19.60 7.45
N GLN A 63 1.24 -18.69 6.82
CA GLN A 63 0.79 -18.87 5.45
C GLN A 63 1.78 -18.26 4.46
N ALA A 64 2.75 -17.51 4.92
CA ALA A 64 3.72 -16.86 4.05
C ALA A 64 4.89 -17.76 3.70
N GLY A 65 4.92 -18.97 4.25
CA GLY A 65 5.95 -19.92 3.94
C GLY A 65 7.27 -19.62 4.61
N SER A 66 8.34 -20.12 4.03
CA SER A 66 9.65 -20.01 4.65
C SER A 66 10.15 -18.58 4.76
N ALA A 67 9.52 -17.64 4.07
CA ALA A 67 9.91 -16.25 4.14
C ALA A 67 9.30 -15.54 5.33
N ALA A 68 8.48 -16.22 6.12
CA ALA A 68 7.72 -15.59 7.19
C ALA A 68 8.57 -14.85 8.20
N GLY A 69 9.78 -15.30 8.45
CA GLY A 69 10.65 -14.64 9.41
C GLY A 69 11.47 -13.52 8.82
N GLN A 70 11.38 -13.29 7.53
CA GLN A 70 12.20 -12.29 6.86
C GLN A 70 11.41 -11.00 6.69
N GLN A 71 12.03 -9.91 7.10
CA GLN A 71 11.41 -8.60 6.99
C GLN A 71 12.02 -7.89 5.79
N PHE A 72 11.26 -7.75 4.73
CA PHE A 72 11.71 -6.98 3.58
C PHE A 72 11.15 -5.58 3.73
N ALA A 73 12.02 -4.60 3.60
CA ALA A 73 11.67 -3.23 3.89
C ALA A 73 10.97 -2.57 2.70
N SER A 74 10.02 -3.25 2.11
CA SER A 74 9.23 -2.66 1.03
C SER A 74 8.11 -1.83 1.62
N VAL A 75 7.89 -0.66 1.07
CA VAL A 75 6.84 0.24 1.51
C VAL A 75 5.90 0.46 0.34
N ILE A 76 4.60 0.34 0.58
CA ILE A 76 3.62 0.61 -0.46
C ILE A 76 3.26 2.09 -0.39
N TYR A 77 3.40 2.77 -1.52
CA TYR A 77 3.05 4.18 -1.65
C TYR A 77 1.72 4.28 -2.37
N TYR A 78 0.72 4.82 -1.69
CA TYR A 78 -0.61 5.00 -2.27
C TYR A 78 -0.71 6.41 -2.85
N SER A 79 -0.98 6.48 -4.15
CA SER A 79 -1.08 7.76 -4.83
C SER A 79 -2.46 8.35 -4.61
N VAL A 80 -2.52 9.61 -4.20
CA VAL A 80 -3.78 10.31 -3.99
C VAL A 80 -3.71 11.67 -4.67
N PRO A 81 -4.86 12.19 -5.13
CA PRO A 81 -4.87 13.49 -5.81
C PRO A 81 -4.52 14.66 -4.87
N ASP A 82 -4.98 14.59 -3.63
CA ASP A 82 -4.80 15.68 -2.66
C ASP A 82 -4.36 15.06 -1.35
N ILE A 83 -3.06 15.11 -1.08
CA ILE A 83 -2.50 14.43 0.08
C ILE A 83 -2.94 15.06 1.40
N GLN A 84 -3.17 16.37 1.43
CA GLN A 84 -3.62 17.01 2.67
C GLN A 84 -5.02 16.55 3.03
N GLN A 85 -5.91 16.47 2.03
CA GLN A 85 -7.26 16.01 2.26
C GLN A 85 -7.27 14.53 2.64
N ALA A 86 -6.47 13.72 1.97
CA ALA A 86 -6.40 12.30 2.26
C ALA A 86 -5.89 12.05 3.69
N ALA A 87 -4.84 12.78 4.09
CA ALA A 87 -4.31 12.64 5.44
C ALA A 87 -5.34 13.03 6.48
N SER A 88 -6.06 14.14 6.25
CA SER A 88 -7.11 14.56 7.17
C SER A 88 -8.21 13.52 7.30
N ALA A 89 -8.60 12.93 6.17
CA ALA A 89 -9.64 11.90 6.18
C ALA A 89 -9.19 10.67 6.97
N LEU A 90 -7.94 10.26 6.79
CA LEU A 90 -7.42 9.11 7.51
C LEU A 90 -7.31 9.39 9.01
N GLU A 91 -6.85 10.60 9.37
CA GLU A 91 -6.77 10.97 10.78
C GLU A 91 -8.14 10.97 11.43
N ALA A 92 -9.16 11.40 10.71
CA ALA A 92 -10.53 11.38 11.21
C ALA A 92 -11.02 9.95 11.47
N ARG A 93 -10.38 8.97 10.81
CA ARG A 93 -10.72 7.56 10.99
C ARG A 93 -9.78 6.85 11.96
N GLY A 94 -8.98 7.62 12.70
CA GLY A 94 -8.12 7.07 13.73
C GLY A 94 -6.71 6.72 13.31
N VAL A 95 -6.31 7.08 12.10
CA VAL A 95 -4.94 6.81 11.64
C VAL A 95 -4.03 7.93 12.11
N SER A 96 -2.88 7.57 12.68
CA SER A 96 -1.89 8.54 13.14
C SER A 96 -0.70 8.54 12.19
N PHE A 97 -0.32 9.71 11.72
CA PHE A 97 0.83 9.82 10.83
C PHE A 97 2.11 9.97 11.66
N GLU A 98 3.10 9.15 11.35
CA GLU A 98 4.42 9.29 11.95
C GLU A 98 5.14 10.48 11.32
N THR A 99 4.93 10.69 10.04
CA THR A 99 5.47 11.82 9.32
C THR A 99 4.34 12.45 8.54
N ALA A 100 4.00 13.69 8.89
CA ALA A 100 2.92 14.39 8.22
C ALA A 100 3.29 14.67 6.76
N PRO A 101 2.29 14.89 5.89
CA PRO A 101 2.58 15.22 4.50
C PRO A 101 3.55 16.40 4.41
N HIS A 102 4.57 16.25 3.60
CA HIS A 102 5.59 17.27 3.40
C HIS A 102 6.18 17.16 2.01
N LEU A 103 6.77 18.25 1.55
CA LEU A 103 7.42 18.28 0.24
C LEU A 103 8.71 17.48 0.32
N VAL A 104 8.85 16.51 -0.57
CA VAL A 104 10.01 15.64 -0.60
C VAL A 104 10.97 16.01 -1.72
N ALA A 105 10.43 16.32 -2.89
CA ALA A 105 11.27 16.60 -4.04
C ALA A 105 10.53 17.49 -5.04
N ARG A 106 11.28 18.32 -5.72
CA ARG A 106 10.75 19.11 -6.83
C ARG A 106 11.17 18.43 -8.11
N LEU A 107 10.17 17.85 -8.79
CA LEU A 107 10.40 17.16 -10.05
C LEU A 107 10.24 18.17 -11.19
N PRO A 108 10.65 17.82 -12.41
CA PRO A 108 10.55 18.77 -13.51
C PRO A 108 9.15 19.32 -13.77
N HIS A 109 8.11 18.50 -13.53
CA HIS A 109 6.74 18.89 -13.84
C HIS A 109 5.81 18.85 -12.65
N ALA A 110 6.29 18.50 -11.46
CA ALA A 110 5.43 18.38 -10.29
C ALA A 110 6.25 18.39 -9.02
N ASP A 111 5.62 18.80 -7.94
CA ASP A 111 6.21 18.70 -6.61
C ASP A 111 5.72 17.40 -5.99
N LEU A 112 6.63 16.59 -5.46
CA LEU A 112 6.32 15.31 -4.86
C LEU A 112 6.18 15.47 -3.36
N TRP A 113 5.00 15.10 -2.86
CA TRP A 113 4.68 15.14 -1.44
C TRP A 113 4.47 13.73 -0.93
N MET A 114 4.86 13.49 0.31
CA MET A 114 4.67 12.19 0.95
C MET A 114 4.34 12.36 2.40
N GLY A 115 3.62 11.38 2.97
CA GLY A 115 3.39 11.27 4.39
C GLY A 115 3.42 9.79 4.75
N PHE A 116 3.80 9.46 5.97
CA PHE A 116 3.97 8.07 6.38
C PHE A 116 3.16 7.74 7.62
N PHE A 117 2.57 6.56 7.63
CA PHE A 117 1.81 6.06 8.76
C PHE A 117 1.96 4.54 8.83
N ARG A 118 1.43 3.95 9.87
CA ARG A 118 1.49 2.50 10.03
C ARG A 118 0.10 1.92 9.99
N ASP A 119 -0.02 0.71 9.44
CA ASP A 119 -1.30 0.02 9.48
C ASP A 119 -1.47 -0.63 10.86
N SER A 120 -2.56 -1.37 11.03
CA SER A 120 -2.87 -2.02 12.31
C SER A 120 -1.85 -3.08 12.70
N GLU A 121 -1.04 -3.52 11.74
CA GLU A 121 -0.08 -4.59 11.93
C GLU A 121 1.36 -4.07 11.95
N ASP A 122 1.50 -2.75 12.08
CA ASP A 122 2.79 -2.09 12.21
C ASP A 122 3.60 -2.05 10.90
N ASN A 123 2.94 -2.28 9.78
CA ASN A 123 3.58 -2.09 8.47
C ASN A 123 3.60 -0.61 8.15
N VAL A 124 4.73 -0.15 7.60
CA VAL A 124 4.85 1.25 7.18
C VAL A 124 4.17 1.43 5.84
N LEU A 125 3.31 2.41 5.76
CA LEU A 125 2.63 2.76 4.52
C LEU A 125 2.87 4.24 4.23
N SER A 126 2.73 4.62 2.97
CA SER A 126 2.89 6.01 2.58
C SER A 126 1.75 6.47 1.70
N LEU A 127 1.39 7.73 1.84
CA LEU A 127 0.62 8.43 0.82
C LEU A 127 1.61 9.23 -0.02
N MET A 128 1.32 9.39 -1.29
CA MET A 128 2.10 10.27 -2.16
C MET A 128 1.18 11.06 -3.07
N SER A 129 1.63 12.23 -3.44
CA SER A 129 0.90 13.08 -4.37
C SER A 129 1.91 13.85 -5.19
N GLU A 130 1.67 13.93 -6.49
CA GLU A 130 2.49 14.74 -7.38
C GLU A 130 1.64 15.95 -7.77
N VAL A 131 2.02 17.12 -7.24
CA VAL A 131 1.26 18.35 -7.44
C VAL A 131 1.86 19.11 -8.61
N PRO A 132 1.13 19.25 -9.72
CA PRO A 132 1.69 19.90 -10.90
C PRO A 132 2.16 21.32 -10.61
N VAL A 133 3.27 21.71 -11.24
CA VAL A 133 3.77 23.07 -11.15
C VAL A 133 3.64 23.70 -12.52
N GLU A 134 3.47 25.02 -12.56
CA GLU A 134 3.29 25.73 -13.81
C GLU A 134 4.57 26.35 -14.30
#